data_54a4cd54fc196ec407fad745c1a61e26
#
_entry.id   54a4cd54fc196ec407fad745c1a61e26
#
_cell.length_a   1.000
_cell.length_b   1.000
_cell.length_c   1.000
_cell.angle_alpha   90.00
_cell.angle_beta   90.00
_cell.angle_gamma   90.00
#
_symmetry.space_group_name_H-M   'P 1'
#
loop_
_entity.id
_entity.type
_entity.pdbx_description
1 polymer ?
#
loop_
_entity_poly.entity_id
_entity_poly.type
_entity_poly.pdbx_seq_one_letter_code
_entity_poly.pdbx_strand_id
1 'polypeptide(L)'
;MTVLDRTAHSLTVAGDEAMVARESLADRATVAQLSGRSCGPRVVIDLEKLRHINCGLGRFSLHLGREILKESKGHFTPVLLFPKGVQQYFPGESFEHIQTAPWKKEGVQRVMRRFVQPFLPKSGIALWHMTNQMSRYLPFDGRVPVVLTIHDLNFMHEAPHDEQLRSVDRKLAEIQKKINRATAIVTDSDYVAGDVRSQLNLGGRRVYVVPLGLPEPPMAAVSRPVFLPAGPFLLSIGNALAHKNFHVLFELIEKLSGQRLVVAGKKATPYGEYLQREISRRQLGDRVILPGEVSDGDRQWLYQHCEAFLFPSLSEGFGFPVLEAMQCGKPVFMSRKTSLPEIAGGNGFYFEAFDATSMASAYWSGMGKFHADQEYGARAKAHAATFSWTATARRYAQIYREILG
;
A
#
# COMPACT_ATOMS: atom_id res chain seq x y z
N MET A 1 -34.04 33.41 46.43
CA MET A 1 -32.61 32.97 46.41
C MET A 1 -32.44 31.99 45.25
N THR A 2 -31.69 32.12 44.19
CA THR A 2 -30.79 33.19 43.76
C THR A 2 -30.67 33.02 42.22
N VAL A 3 -30.80 34.12 41.52
CA VAL A 3 -30.47 34.25 40.08
C VAL A 3 -28.96 34.29 40.00
N LEU A 4 -28.32 33.31 39.37
CA LEU A 4 -26.94 33.31 38.84
C LEU A 4 -26.66 31.94 38.20
N ASP A 5 -26.94 31.79 36.92
CA ASP A 5 -26.12 30.95 36.01
C ASP A 5 -26.65 31.03 34.57
N ARG A 6 -26.44 32.14 33.90
CA ARG A 6 -26.69 32.29 32.45
C ARG A 6 -25.62 33.07 31.69
N THR A 7 -24.43 33.24 32.26
CA THR A 7 -23.33 34.01 31.62
C THR A 7 -22.08 33.20 31.29
N ALA A 8 -22.05 31.91 31.59
CA ALA A 8 -20.87 31.08 31.31
C ALA A 8 -20.85 30.40 29.93
N HIS A 9 -21.99 30.34 29.21
CA HIS A 9 -22.07 29.65 27.91
C HIS A 9 -21.78 30.52 26.68
N SER A 10 -21.77 31.86 26.82
CA SER A 10 -21.52 32.77 25.69
C SER A 10 -20.02 33.13 25.50
N LEU A 11 -19.19 32.90 26.50
CA LEU A 11 -17.75 33.20 26.44
C LEU A 11 -16.89 32.07 25.89
N THR A 12 -17.36 30.82 25.89
CA THR A 12 -16.65 29.68 25.35
C THR A 12 -16.74 29.56 23.82
N VAL A 13 -17.85 29.97 23.22
CA VAL A 13 -18.03 29.90 21.77
C VAL A 13 -17.20 30.98 21.04
N ALA A 14 -17.07 32.16 21.61
CA ALA A 14 -16.24 33.22 21.02
C ALA A 14 -14.74 32.97 21.17
N GLY A 15 -14.32 32.18 22.18
CA GLY A 15 -12.94 31.75 22.37
C GLY A 15 -12.47 30.75 21.33
N ASP A 16 -13.32 29.79 20.98
CA ASP A 16 -13.00 28.76 20.00
C ASP A 16 -12.95 29.30 18.56
N GLU A 17 -13.82 30.22 18.18
CA GLU A 17 -13.75 30.86 16.85
C GLU A 17 -12.51 31.75 16.68
N ALA A 18 -12.10 32.45 17.72
CA ALA A 18 -10.88 33.26 17.71
C ALA A 18 -9.61 32.40 17.71
N MET A 19 -9.63 31.21 18.34
CA MET A 19 -8.54 30.26 18.32
C MET A 19 -8.39 29.56 16.94
N VAL A 20 -9.50 29.18 16.33
CA VAL A 20 -9.54 28.62 14.97
C VAL A 20 -9.09 29.65 13.92
N ALA A 21 -9.47 30.92 14.09
CA ALA A 21 -8.99 32.00 13.21
C ALA A 21 -7.50 32.33 13.42
N ARG A 22 -6.99 32.23 14.64
CA ARG A 22 -5.56 32.43 14.94
C ARG A 22 -4.69 31.28 14.45
N GLU A 23 -5.15 30.01 14.55
CA GLU A 23 -4.45 28.86 13.96
C GLU A 23 -4.44 28.91 12.42
N SER A 24 -5.52 29.40 11.79
CA SER A 24 -5.53 29.61 10.33
C SER A 24 -4.56 30.72 9.87
N LEU A 25 -4.32 31.72 10.71
CA LEU A 25 -3.32 32.76 10.48
C LEU A 25 -1.89 32.30 10.81
N ALA A 26 -1.72 31.45 11.83
CA ALA A 26 -0.45 30.83 12.15
C ALA A 26 -0.01 29.83 11.07
N ASP A 27 -0.93 29.05 10.47
CA ASP A 27 -0.65 28.20 9.31
C ASP A 27 -0.22 29.03 8.07
N ARG A 28 -0.74 30.24 7.90
CA ARG A 28 -0.25 31.21 6.90
C ARG A 28 1.16 31.71 7.20
N ALA A 29 1.51 31.91 8.47
CA ALA A 29 2.83 32.34 8.88
C ALA A 29 3.87 31.20 8.78
N THR A 30 3.51 29.94 9.07
CA THR A 30 4.39 28.77 8.95
C THR A 30 4.71 28.44 7.50
N VAL A 31 3.75 28.64 6.58
CA VAL A 31 3.98 28.53 5.12
C VAL A 31 4.85 29.69 4.59
N ALA A 32 4.82 30.84 5.25
CA ALA A 32 5.59 32.03 4.83
C ALA A 32 7.05 32.06 5.33
N GLN A 33 7.40 31.28 6.36
CA GLN A 33 8.74 31.29 6.96
C GLN A 33 9.77 30.36 6.30
N LEU A 34 9.38 29.54 5.31
CA LEU A 34 10.28 28.70 4.51
C LEU A 34 10.48 29.24 3.09
N SER A 35 10.83 30.51 2.96
CA SER A 35 11.20 31.13 1.68
C SER A 35 12.63 30.79 1.25
N GLY A 36 12.95 29.50 1.14
CA GLY A 36 13.89 29.02 0.14
C GLY A 36 13.15 29.04 -1.20
N ARG A 37 13.69 29.72 -2.21
CA ARG A 37 13.09 29.97 -3.52
C ARG A 37 12.36 28.71 -4.05
N SER A 38 11.02 28.70 -3.98
CA SER A 38 10.17 27.68 -4.58
C SER A 38 10.47 27.66 -6.07
N CYS A 39 11.05 26.58 -6.56
CA CYS A 39 11.40 26.42 -7.96
C CYS A 39 10.29 25.62 -8.63
N GLY A 40 9.28 26.29 -9.18
CA GLY A 40 8.20 25.68 -9.96
C GLY A 40 6.86 25.50 -9.22
N PRO A 41 5.88 24.85 -9.87
CA PRO A 41 4.53 24.68 -9.35
C PRO A 41 4.50 23.77 -8.11
N ARG A 42 3.65 24.10 -7.12
CA ARG A 42 3.53 23.34 -5.87
C ARG A 42 2.62 22.12 -6.05
N VAL A 43 3.13 20.94 -5.78
CA VAL A 43 2.41 19.65 -5.90
C VAL A 43 2.23 19.03 -4.51
N VAL A 44 0.99 18.93 -4.05
CA VAL A 44 0.66 18.26 -2.78
C VAL A 44 0.60 16.75 -2.98
N ILE A 45 1.28 16.00 -2.11
CA ILE A 45 1.32 14.54 -2.13
C ILE A 45 0.79 14.03 -0.78
N ASP A 46 -0.35 13.35 -0.83
CA ASP A 46 -1.02 12.83 0.37
C ASP A 46 -0.33 11.56 0.87
N LEU A 47 0.39 11.68 1.97
CA LEU A 47 1.07 10.60 2.66
C LEU A 47 0.39 10.24 4.00
N GLU A 48 -0.93 10.40 4.10
CA GLU A 48 -1.70 10.10 5.33
C GLU A 48 -1.42 8.68 5.86
N LYS A 49 -1.14 7.73 4.98
CA LYS A 49 -0.92 6.32 5.35
C LYS A 49 0.38 6.07 6.11
N LEU A 50 1.26 7.05 6.24
CA LEU A 50 2.44 6.98 7.12
C LEU A 50 2.09 6.74 8.59
N ARG A 51 0.84 6.99 9.04
CA ARG A 51 0.41 6.59 10.39
C ARG A 51 0.44 5.07 10.61
N HIS A 52 0.45 4.29 9.54
CA HIS A 52 0.47 2.82 9.54
C HIS A 52 1.64 2.31 8.69
N ILE A 53 2.87 2.68 9.06
CA ILE A 53 4.09 2.41 8.28
C ILE A 53 4.31 0.93 7.98
N ASN A 54 3.83 0.04 8.85
CA ASN A 54 4.02 -1.41 8.73
C ASN A 54 3.04 -2.09 7.75
N CYS A 55 2.14 -1.34 7.10
CA CYS A 55 1.29 -1.88 6.03
C CYS A 55 1.80 -1.47 4.64
N GLY A 56 1.35 -2.16 3.59
CA GLY A 56 1.76 -1.89 2.21
C GLY A 56 1.58 -0.42 1.79
N LEU A 57 0.43 0.19 2.13
CA LEU A 57 0.15 1.60 1.82
C LEU A 57 1.05 2.57 2.61
N GLY A 58 1.43 2.21 3.85
CA GLY A 58 2.38 3.01 4.64
C GLY A 58 3.78 2.98 4.02
N ARG A 59 4.24 1.80 3.61
CA ARG A 59 5.51 1.63 2.89
C ARG A 59 5.51 2.36 1.55
N PHE A 60 4.43 2.24 0.78
CA PHE A 60 4.26 3.03 -0.45
C PHE A 60 4.43 4.52 -0.18
N SER A 61 3.70 5.06 0.81
CA SER A 61 3.77 6.48 1.17
C SER A 61 5.19 6.91 1.57
N LEU A 62 5.91 6.06 2.31
CA LEU A 62 7.28 6.35 2.72
C LEU A 62 8.23 6.44 1.54
N HIS A 63 8.25 5.39 0.72
CA HIS A 63 9.20 5.30 -0.39
C HIS A 63 8.89 6.31 -1.49
N LEU A 64 7.61 6.48 -1.85
CA LEU A 64 7.21 7.53 -2.81
C LEU A 64 7.61 8.91 -2.30
N GLY A 65 7.30 9.23 -1.02
CA GLY A 65 7.64 10.54 -0.45
C GLY A 65 9.13 10.83 -0.48
N ARG A 66 9.98 9.86 -0.14
CA ARG A 66 11.44 9.99 -0.17
C ARG A 66 11.98 10.19 -1.59
N GLU A 67 11.54 9.38 -2.52
CA GLU A 67 12.06 9.45 -3.89
C GLU A 67 11.51 10.65 -4.66
N ILE A 68 10.26 11.07 -4.41
CA ILE A 68 9.70 12.23 -5.08
C ILE A 68 10.41 13.54 -4.67
N LEU A 69 10.91 13.65 -3.44
CA LEU A 69 11.74 14.77 -3.00
C LEU A 69 13.02 14.88 -3.83
N LYS A 70 13.58 13.74 -4.27
CA LYS A 70 14.78 13.70 -5.12
C LYS A 70 14.44 14.01 -6.58
N GLU A 71 13.41 13.36 -7.12
CA GLU A 71 13.02 13.46 -8.54
C GLU A 71 12.27 14.76 -8.88
N SER A 72 11.84 15.54 -7.90
CA SER A 72 11.16 16.83 -8.10
C SER A 72 12.10 17.98 -8.43
N LYS A 73 13.40 17.85 -8.12
CA LYS A 73 14.40 18.94 -8.20
C LYS A 73 14.40 19.59 -9.60
N GLY A 74 14.18 20.91 -9.62
CA GLY A 74 14.14 21.70 -10.84
C GLY A 74 12.83 21.68 -11.66
N HIS A 75 11.84 20.90 -11.23
CA HIS A 75 10.60 20.74 -11.97
C HIS A 75 9.36 21.26 -11.23
N PHE A 76 9.21 20.90 -9.96
CA PHE A 76 8.10 21.32 -9.11
C PHE A 76 8.52 21.28 -7.64
N THR A 77 7.75 21.94 -6.78
CA THR A 77 7.96 21.94 -5.33
C THR A 77 7.01 20.92 -4.69
N PRO A 78 7.50 19.79 -4.17
CA PRO A 78 6.68 18.83 -3.46
C PRO A 78 6.24 19.39 -2.09
N VAL A 79 4.96 19.25 -1.79
CA VAL A 79 4.36 19.59 -0.50
C VAL A 79 3.81 18.31 0.11
N LEU A 80 4.45 17.76 1.14
CA LEU A 80 4.04 16.49 1.71
C LEU A 80 2.92 16.67 2.73
N LEU A 81 1.77 16.01 2.53
CA LEU A 81 0.67 15.98 3.48
C LEU A 81 0.76 14.72 4.34
N PHE A 82 0.99 14.83 5.64
CA PHE A 82 1.16 13.69 6.52
C PHE A 82 0.69 13.94 7.97
N PRO A 83 0.52 12.87 8.80
CA PRO A 83 0.18 12.97 10.20
C PRO A 83 1.31 13.61 11.03
N LYS A 84 0.96 14.19 12.18
CA LYS A 84 1.94 14.69 13.16
C LYS A 84 2.89 13.56 13.60
N GLY A 85 4.18 13.86 13.78
CA GLY A 85 5.18 12.94 14.34
C GLY A 85 5.85 12.00 13.35
N VAL A 86 5.64 12.17 12.03
CA VAL A 86 6.28 11.32 11.00
C VAL A 86 7.42 11.99 10.23
N GLN A 87 7.77 13.26 10.55
CA GLN A 87 8.87 14.00 9.90
C GLN A 87 10.21 13.26 10.02
N GLN A 88 10.41 12.50 11.09
CA GLN A 88 11.62 11.68 11.30
C GLN A 88 11.89 10.67 10.18
N TYR A 89 10.87 10.32 9.38
CA TYR A 89 11.03 9.44 8.23
C TYR A 89 11.68 10.11 7.02
N PHE A 90 11.89 11.44 7.07
CA PHE A 90 12.49 12.25 6.00
C PHE A 90 13.71 13.02 6.53
N PRO A 91 14.77 12.33 6.96
CA PRO A 91 15.94 13.01 7.53
C PRO A 91 16.73 13.76 6.44
N GLY A 92 17.30 14.91 6.82
CA GLY A 92 18.33 15.59 6.02
C GLY A 92 17.85 16.48 4.88
N GLU A 93 16.56 16.56 4.59
CA GLU A 93 16.04 17.44 3.54
C GLU A 93 15.06 18.49 4.12
N SER A 94 15.19 19.73 3.66
CA SER A 94 14.19 20.78 3.90
C SER A 94 13.10 20.64 2.82
N PHE A 95 11.85 20.47 3.24
CA PHE A 95 10.70 20.35 2.34
C PHE A 95 9.45 21.02 2.91
N GLU A 96 8.57 21.44 2.03
CA GLU A 96 7.27 21.97 2.45
C GLU A 96 6.34 20.82 2.90
N HIS A 97 5.59 21.04 3.98
CA HIS A 97 4.63 20.05 4.45
C HIS A 97 3.34 20.65 4.99
N ILE A 98 2.28 19.84 4.98
CA ILE A 98 0.97 20.13 5.56
C ILE A 98 0.63 19.02 6.54
N GLN A 99 0.33 19.35 7.79
CA GLN A 99 -0.16 18.35 8.74
C GLN A 99 -1.62 18.00 8.48
N THR A 100 -1.94 16.70 8.57
CA THR A 100 -3.32 16.24 8.51
C THR A 100 -4.11 16.72 9.74
N ALA A 101 -5.33 17.22 9.51
CA ALA A 101 -6.23 17.65 10.58
C ALA A 101 -7.65 17.17 10.27
N PRO A 102 -8.52 16.94 11.31
CA PRO A 102 -9.89 16.48 11.08
C PRO A 102 -10.72 17.36 10.15
N TRP A 103 -10.58 18.69 10.27
CA TRP A 103 -11.32 19.67 9.46
C TRP A 103 -10.81 19.74 8.00
N LYS A 104 -9.61 19.25 7.71
CA LYS A 104 -9.05 19.17 6.34
C LYS A 104 -9.61 17.98 5.56
N LYS A 105 -10.43 17.11 6.17
CA LYS A 105 -11.07 15.96 5.48
C LYS A 105 -12.17 16.42 4.54
N GLU A 106 -12.31 15.74 3.40
CA GLU A 106 -13.28 16.08 2.35
C GLU A 106 -14.71 16.24 2.85
N GLY A 107 -15.14 15.40 3.79
CA GLY A 107 -16.52 15.47 4.34
C GLY A 107 -16.84 16.82 4.97
N VAL A 108 -15.88 17.42 5.69
CA VAL A 108 -16.02 18.75 6.31
C VAL A 108 -15.87 19.83 5.26
N GLN A 109 -14.87 19.73 4.40
CA GLN A 109 -14.58 20.73 3.38
C GLN A 109 -15.68 20.85 2.33
N ARG A 110 -16.41 19.78 2.02
CA ARG A 110 -17.51 19.79 1.04
C ARG A 110 -18.61 20.79 1.43
N VAL A 111 -18.96 20.82 2.71
CA VAL A 111 -19.95 21.76 3.23
C VAL A 111 -19.41 23.19 3.15
N MET A 112 -18.18 23.41 3.62
CA MET A 112 -17.55 24.74 3.61
C MET A 112 -17.31 25.28 2.19
N ARG A 113 -16.91 24.41 1.25
CA ARG A 113 -16.59 24.79 -0.13
C ARG A 113 -17.77 25.48 -0.82
N ARG A 114 -18.99 25.01 -0.59
CA ARG A 114 -20.19 25.55 -1.22
C ARG A 114 -20.39 27.06 -0.91
N PHE A 115 -19.98 27.49 0.28
CA PHE A 115 -20.23 28.86 0.75
C PHE A 115 -19.00 29.76 0.65
N VAL A 116 -17.80 29.22 0.74
CA VAL A 116 -16.55 29.98 0.96
C VAL A 116 -15.66 30.02 -0.29
N GLN A 117 -15.69 28.98 -1.14
CA GLN A 117 -14.79 28.88 -2.31
C GLN A 117 -14.85 30.09 -3.26
N PRO A 118 -16.01 30.70 -3.58
CA PRO A 118 -16.07 31.84 -4.51
C PRO A 118 -15.26 33.06 -4.03
N PHE A 119 -15.04 33.17 -2.73
CA PHE A 119 -14.40 34.33 -2.10
C PHE A 119 -12.92 34.08 -1.73
N LEU A 120 -12.40 32.86 -1.95
CA LEU A 120 -11.02 32.54 -1.62
C LEU A 120 -10.05 32.82 -2.75
N PRO A 121 -8.86 33.39 -2.44
CA PRO A 121 -7.78 33.52 -3.40
C PRO A 121 -7.33 32.12 -3.87
N LYS A 122 -6.66 32.08 -5.04
CA LYS A 122 -6.04 30.84 -5.53
C LYS A 122 -5.11 30.26 -4.45
N SER A 123 -5.19 28.95 -4.21
CA SER A 123 -4.46 28.29 -3.12
C SER A 123 -2.93 28.25 -3.31
N GLY A 124 -2.42 28.65 -4.46
CA GLY A 124 -1.01 28.51 -4.83
C GLY A 124 -0.57 27.04 -5.04
N ILE A 125 -1.51 26.07 -4.93
CA ILE A 125 -1.27 24.66 -5.22
C ILE A 125 -1.64 24.41 -6.67
N ALA A 126 -0.70 23.82 -7.42
CA ALA A 126 -0.86 23.54 -8.83
C ALA A 126 -1.43 22.15 -9.12
N LEU A 127 -1.14 21.16 -8.25
CA LEU A 127 -1.62 19.79 -8.39
C LEU A 127 -1.75 19.12 -7.02
N TRP A 128 -2.68 18.17 -6.90
CA TRP A 128 -2.90 17.36 -5.71
C TRP A 128 -2.88 15.88 -6.07
N HIS A 129 -2.03 15.10 -5.40
CA HIS A 129 -1.99 13.66 -5.56
C HIS A 129 -2.62 12.96 -4.34
N MET A 130 -3.75 12.30 -4.55
CA MET A 130 -4.34 11.35 -3.62
C MET A 130 -3.65 9.99 -3.81
N THR A 131 -2.78 9.62 -2.91
CA THR A 131 -1.93 8.42 -3.06
C THR A 131 -2.65 7.11 -2.78
N ASN A 132 -3.94 7.12 -2.47
CA ASN A 132 -4.74 5.91 -2.35
C ASN A 132 -6.24 6.21 -2.50
N GLN A 133 -7.01 5.20 -2.95
CA GLN A 133 -8.45 5.30 -3.17
C GLN A 133 -9.27 5.55 -1.90
N MET A 134 -8.69 5.31 -0.72
CA MET A 134 -9.34 5.54 0.58
C MET A 134 -8.95 6.87 1.22
N SER A 135 -8.10 7.69 0.58
CA SER A 135 -7.74 9.02 1.08
C SER A 135 -8.98 9.90 1.33
N ARG A 136 -8.91 10.70 2.36
CA ARG A 136 -9.98 11.62 2.77
C ARG A 136 -9.62 13.09 2.58
N TYR A 137 -8.44 13.35 2.00
CA TYR A 137 -7.91 14.70 1.80
C TYR A 137 -7.94 15.06 0.33
N LEU A 138 -8.61 16.16 0.01
CA LEU A 138 -8.72 16.76 -1.32
C LEU A 138 -8.40 18.25 -1.24
N PRO A 139 -8.00 18.87 -2.36
CA PRO A 139 -7.81 20.32 -2.36
C PRO A 139 -9.13 21.03 -2.09
N PHE A 140 -9.08 22.07 -1.26
CA PHE A 140 -10.24 22.91 -1.01
C PHE A 140 -10.68 23.64 -2.29
N ASP A 141 -9.72 24.11 -3.08
CA ASP A 141 -9.98 24.71 -4.40
C ASP A 141 -10.32 23.61 -5.42
N GLY A 142 -11.56 23.62 -5.89
CA GLY A 142 -12.07 22.67 -6.87
C GLY A 142 -11.39 22.73 -8.24
N ARG A 143 -10.67 23.81 -8.53
CA ARG A 143 -9.94 24.03 -9.81
C ARG A 143 -8.60 23.29 -9.84
N VAL A 144 -8.03 22.93 -8.68
CA VAL A 144 -6.75 22.21 -8.62
C VAL A 144 -6.91 20.82 -9.24
N PRO A 145 -6.11 20.45 -10.26
CA PRO A 145 -6.11 19.10 -10.81
C PRO A 145 -5.72 18.06 -9.77
N VAL A 146 -6.32 16.86 -9.88
CA VAL A 146 -6.12 15.76 -8.92
C VAL A 146 -5.65 14.51 -9.65
N VAL A 147 -4.55 13.93 -9.21
CA VAL A 147 -4.13 12.56 -9.53
C VAL A 147 -4.65 11.64 -8.43
N LEU A 148 -5.27 10.54 -8.81
CA LEU A 148 -5.78 9.52 -7.88
C LEU A 148 -5.07 8.19 -8.14
N THR A 149 -4.34 7.67 -7.14
CA THR A 149 -3.83 6.30 -7.18
C THR A 149 -4.87 5.33 -6.62
N ILE A 150 -5.12 4.24 -7.35
CA ILE A 150 -5.96 3.11 -6.95
C ILE A 150 -5.06 1.87 -6.94
N HIS A 151 -4.77 1.35 -5.74
CA HIS A 151 -3.87 0.21 -5.56
C HIS A 151 -4.54 -1.14 -5.84
N ASP A 152 -5.81 -1.27 -5.52
CA ASP A 152 -6.60 -2.48 -5.73
C ASP A 152 -8.09 -2.21 -5.57
N LEU A 153 -8.89 -3.20 -6.02
CA LEU A 153 -10.30 -3.34 -5.71
C LEU A 153 -10.57 -4.71 -5.04
N ASN A 154 -9.62 -5.22 -4.25
CA ASN A 154 -9.63 -6.58 -3.66
C ASN A 154 -10.91 -6.87 -2.88
N PHE A 155 -11.51 -5.87 -2.26
CA PHE A 155 -12.77 -6.01 -1.54
C PHE A 155 -13.95 -6.51 -2.41
N MET A 156 -13.81 -6.48 -3.72
CA MET A 156 -14.80 -7.03 -4.66
C MET A 156 -14.65 -8.54 -4.86
N HIS A 157 -13.45 -9.07 -4.62
CA HIS A 157 -13.11 -10.47 -4.83
C HIS A 157 -13.23 -11.31 -3.55
N GLU A 158 -13.62 -10.68 -2.43
CA GLU A 158 -13.96 -11.38 -1.19
C GLU A 158 -15.36 -11.99 -1.31
N ALA A 159 -15.52 -13.27 -0.90
CA ALA A 159 -16.80 -14.00 -1.03
C ALA A 159 -17.95 -13.25 -0.34
N PRO A 160 -19.08 -13.00 -1.02
CA PRO A 160 -20.12 -12.14 -0.51
C PRO A 160 -21.02 -12.84 0.51
N HIS A 161 -21.18 -12.25 1.70
CA HIS A 161 -22.39 -12.35 2.50
C HIS A 161 -23.24 -11.10 2.24
N ASP A 162 -24.56 -11.16 2.38
CA ASP A 162 -25.49 -10.08 2.01
C ASP A 162 -25.13 -8.68 2.60
N GLU A 163 -24.61 -8.62 3.81
CA GLU A 163 -24.09 -7.37 4.38
C GLU A 163 -22.82 -6.84 3.68
N GLN A 164 -22.03 -7.73 3.09
CA GLN A 164 -20.82 -7.37 2.34
C GLN A 164 -21.16 -6.76 0.99
N LEU A 165 -22.21 -7.17 0.30
CA LEU A 165 -22.64 -6.56 -0.97
C LEU A 165 -22.93 -5.07 -0.80
N ARG A 166 -23.71 -4.68 0.23
CA ARG A 166 -23.96 -3.26 0.54
C ARG A 166 -22.68 -2.49 0.90
N SER A 167 -21.70 -3.18 1.50
CA SER A 167 -20.39 -2.59 1.79
C SER A 167 -19.56 -2.38 0.53
N VAL A 168 -19.59 -3.31 -0.43
CA VAL A 168 -18.92 -3.23 -1.73
C VAL A 168 -19.48 -2.05 -2.52
N ASP A 169 -20.81 -1.96 -2.71
CA ASP A 169 -21.45 -0.87 -3.44
C ASP A 169 -21.11 0.50 -2.85
N ARG A 170 -21.11 0.61 -1.52
CA ARG A 170 -20.74 1.86 -0.84
C ARG A 170 -19.28 2.23 -1.09
N LYS A 171 -18.35 1.25 -1.05
CA LYS A 171 -16.93 1.49 -1.35
C LYS A 171 -16.74 1.92 -2.80
N LEU A 172 -17.38 1.23 -3.75
CA LEU A 172 -17.35 1.60 -5.17
C LEU A 172 -17.90 3.01 -5.39
N ALA A 173 -19.03 3.35 -4.78
CA ALA A 173 -19.61 4.68 -4.88
C ALA A 173 -18.67 5.77 -4.31
N GLU A 174 -17.96 5.50 -3.23
CA GLU A 174 -16.96 6.44 -2.68
C GLU A 174 -15.75 6.59 -3.59
N ILE A 175 -15.27 5.51 -4.22
CA ILE A 175 -14.17 5.57 -5.20
C ILE A 175 -14.66 6.32 -6.45
N GLN A 176 -15.87 6.05 -6.92
CA GLN A 176 -16.46 6.74 -8.08
C GLN A 176 -16.54 8.25 -7.86
N LYS A 177 -16.91 8.74 -6.66
CA LYS A 177 -16.89 10.17 -6.33
C LYS A 177 -15.49 10.78 -6.48
N LYS A 178 -14.45 10.03 -6.10
CA LYS A 178 -13.05 10.49 -6.23
C LYS A 178 -12.60 10.46 -7.69
N ILE A 179 -12.96 9.44 -8.44
CA ILE A 179 -12.73 9.38 -9.90
C ILE A 179 -13.37 10.59 -10.58
N ASN A 180 -14.62 10.92 -10.23
CA ASN A 180 -15.31 12.09 -10.82
C ASN A 180 -14.60 13.41 -10.53
N ARG A 181 -13.81 13.47 -9.44
CA ARG A 181 -12.98 14.64 -9.07
C ARG A 181 -11.57 14.58 -9.68
N ALA A 182 -11.07 13.40 -10.03
CA ALA A 182 -9.73 13.21 -10.54
C ALA A 182 -9.57 13.76 -11.97
N THR A 183 -8.39 14.26 -12.29
CA THR A 183 -7.94 14.60 -13.64
C THR A 183 -7.34 13.38 -14.32
N ALA A 184 -6.59 12.59 -13.57
CA ALA A 184 -5.97 11.35 -14.02
C ALA A 184 -6.01 10.29 -12.90
N ILE A 185 -5.95 9.02 -13.33
CA ILE A 185 -5.94 7.86 -12.45
C ILE A 185 -4.61 7.14 -12.64
N VAL A 186 -4.04 6.62 -11.55
CA VAL A 186 -2.85 5.77 -11.57
C VAL A 186 -3.18 4.44 -10.90
N THR A 187 -2.68 3.34 -11.45
CA THR A 187 -2.79 2.00 -10.88
C THR A 187 -1.41 1.34 -10.83
N ASP A 188 -1.25 0.33 -9.95
CA ASP A 188 0.04 -0.32 -9.71
C ASP A 188 0.35 -1.42 -10.74
N SER A 189 -0.66 -1.90 -11.46
CA SER A 189 -0.56 -2.99 -12.43
C SER A 189 -1.60 -2.83 -13.54
N ASP A 190 -1.37 -3.47 -14.69
CA ASP A 190 -2.35 -3.55 -15.78
C ASP A 190 -3.61 -4.30 -15.34
N TYR A 191 -3.47 -5.31 -14.47
CA TYR A 191 -4.61 -6.00 -13.87
C TYR A 191 -5.53 -5.02 -13.13
N VAL A 192 -4.99 -4.20 -12.22
CA VAL A 192 -5.79 -3.19 -11.48
C VAL A 192 -6.38 -2.16 -12.44
N ALA A 193 -5.64 -1.77 -13.49
CA ALA A 193 -6.17 -0.88 -14.52
C ALA A 193 -7.38 -1.50 -15.25
N GLY A 194 -7.34 -2.80 -15.51
CA GLY A 194 -8.46 -3.58 -16.07
C GLY A 194 -9.67 -3.58 -15.13
N ASP A 195 -9.47 -3.88 -13.85
CA ASP A 195 -10.52 -3.86 -12.82
C ASP A 195 -11.18 -2.47 -12.74
N VAL A 196 -10.37 -1.42 -12.66
CA VAL A 196 -10.86 -0.03 -12.58
C VAL A 196 -11.68 0.34 -13.82
N ARG A 197 -11.24 -0.06 -15.01
CA ARG A 197 -11.98 0.21 -16.27
C ARG A 197 -13.29 -0.57 -16.37
N SER A 198 -13.33 -1.79 -15.82
CA SER A 198 -14.53 -2.65 -15.89
C SER A 198 -15.59 -2.28 -14.87
N GLN A 199 -15.19 -1.78 -13.69
CA GLN A 199 -16.07 -1.60 -12.55
C GLN A 199 -16.51 -0.15 -12.30
N LEU A 200 -15.80 0.83 -12.89
CA LEU A 200 -15.97 2.24 -12.57
C LEU A 200 -16.11 3.08 -13.86
N ASN A 201 -16.94 4.12 -13.80
CA ASN A 201 -17.08 5.06 -14.92
C ASN A 201 -15.94 6.08 -14.88
N LEU A 202 -15.03 5.98 -15.82
CA LEU A 202 -13.86 6.85 -15.89
C LEU A 202 -14.16 8.22 -16.53
N GLY A 203 -15.27 8.39 -17.25
CA GLY A 203 -15.63 9.64 -17.89
C GLY A 203 -14.54 10.19 -18.83
N GLY A 204 -13.85 9.30 -19.56
CA GLY A 204 -12.75 9.66 -20.47
C GLY A 204 -11.41 9.98 -19.80
N ARG A 205 -11.28 9.80 -18.49
CA ARG A 205 -10.01 10.07 -17.75
C ARG A 205 -8.94 9.07 -18.15
N ARG A 206 -7.71 9.57 -18.29
CA ARG A 206 -6.55 8.74 -18.59
C ARG A 206 -6.17 7.90 -17.37
N VAL A 207 -5.90 6.62 -17.61
CA VAL A 207 -5.36 5.68 -16.62
C VAL A 207 -3.92 5.39 -16.98
N TYR A 208 -3.02 5.67 -16.04
CA TYR A 208 -1.60 5.35 -16.11
C TYR A 208 -1.33 4.11 -15.25
N VAL A 209 -0.47 3.23 -15.73
CA VAL A 209 0.08 2.13 -14.94
C VAL A 209 1.47 2.52 -14.48
N VAL A 210 1.70 2.48 -13.18
CA VAL A 210 2.97 2.82 -12.55
C VAL A 210 3.32 1.72 -11.55
N PRO A 211 4.13 0.73 -11.95
CA PRO A 211 4.55 -0.33 -11.05
C PRO A 211 5.27 0.23 -9.82
N LEU A 212 5.06 -0.45 -8.69
CA LEU A 212 5.66 -0.06 -7.42
C LEU A 212 7.12 -0.51 -7.36
N GLY A 213 7.94 0.28 -6.67
CA GLY A 213 9.32 -0.08 -6.39
C GLY A 213 9.45 -1.13 -5.28
N LEU A 214 10.49 -1.93 -5.35
CA LEU A 214 10.89 -2.83 -4.30
C LEU A 214 11.94 -2.14 -3.41
N PRO A 215 11.81 -2.16 -2.08
CA PRO A 215 12.85 -1.63 -1.21
C PRO A 215 14.13 -2.47 -1.31
N GLU A 216 15.27 -1.80 -1.16
CA GLU A 216 16.54 -2.51 -1.04
C GLU A 216 16.52 -3.40 0.21
N PRO A 217 17.11 -4.60 0.15
CA PRO A 217 17.25 -5.45 1.32
C PRO A 217 18.02 -4.72 2.42
N PRO A 218 17.68 -4.92 3.70
CA PRO A 218 18.44 -4.35 4.80
C PRO A 218 19.90 -4.82 4.76
N MET A 219 20.84 -3.87 4.88
CA MET A 219 22.28 -4.16 4.91
C MET A 219 22.76 -4.83 6.21
N ALA A 220 21.93 -4.85 7.25
CA ALA A 220 22.29 -5.44 8.55
C ALA A 220 22.49 -6.97 8.43
N ALA A 221 23.48 -7.47 9.17
CA ALA A 221 23.65 -8.91 9.33
C ALA A 221 22.36 -9.51 9.91
N VAL A 222 21.77 -10.42 9.17
CA VAL A 222 20.53 -11.09 9.57
C VAL A 222 20.86 -12.42 10.20
N SER A 223 20.34 -12.67 11.41
CA SER A 223 20.49 -13.92 12.13
C SER A 223 19.27 -14.80 11.93
N ARG A 224 19.45 -16.10 12.15
CA ARG A 224 18.33 -17.06 12.12
C ARG A 224 17.29 -16.68 13.17
N PRO A 225 15.99 -16.61 12.80
CA PRO A 225 14.91 -16.38 13.77
C PRO A 225 14.85 -17.45 14.86
N VAL A 226 14.70 -17.02 16.12
CA VAL A 226 14.71 -17.91 17.29
C VAL A 226 13.53 -18.91 17.24
N PHE A 227 12.41 -18.53 16.67
CA PHE A 227 11.21 -19.39 16.57
C PHE A 227 11.34 -20.51 15.54
N LEU A 228 12.38 -20.51 14.69
CA LEU A 228 12.52 -21.44 13.58
C LEU A 228 13.43 -22.62 13.95
N PRO A 229 12.92 -23.87 14.04
CA PRO A 229 13.73 -25.06 14.22
C PRO A 229 14.72 -25.29 13.07
N ALA A 230 15.80 -26.06 13.33
CA ALA A 230 16.79 -26.39 12.30
C ALA A 230 16.18 -27.23 11.16
N GLY A 231 16.67 -27.01 9.93
CA GLY A 231 16.28 -27.78 8.74
C GLY A 231 15.59 -26.95 7.66
N PRO A 232 15.25 -27.57 6.53
CA PRO A 232 14.62 -26.92 5.39
C PRO A 232 13.19 -26.47 5.71
N PHE A 233 12.74 -25.41 5.02
CA PHE A 233 11.37 -24.90 5.17
C PHE A 233 10.90 -24.19 3.91
N LEU A 234 9.60 -24.24 3.68
CA LEU A 234 8.87 -23.43 2.71
C LEU A 234 8.35 -22.16 3.40
N LEU A 235 8.24 -21.08 2.67
CA LEU A 235 7.88 -19.78 3.21
C LEU A 235 6.63 -19.22 2.54
N SER A 236 5.73 -18.66 3.34
CA SER A 236 4.69 -17.73 2.87
C SER A 236 4.69 -16.50 3.77
N ILE A 237 4.48 -15.31 3.22
CA ILE A 237 4.45 -14.05 3.99
C ILE A 237 3.24 -13.23 3.61
N GLY A 238 2.53 -12.74 4.63
CA GLY A 238 1.39 -11.83 4.50
C GLY A 238 0.52 -11.83 5.73
N ASN A 239 -0.29 -10.78 5.89
CA ASN A 239 -1.29 -10.76 6.96
C ASN A 239 -2.28 -11.90 6.75
N ALA A 240 -2.67 -12.58 7.82
CA ALA A 240 -3.63 -13.70 7.77
C ALA A 240 -5.04 -13.16 7.44
N LEU A 241 -5.32 -12.99 6.16
CA LEU A 241 -6.61 -12.57 5.59
C LEU A 241 -7.12 -13.67 4.66
N ALA A 242 -8.43 -13.82 4.55
CA ALA A 242 -9.05 -14.93 3.82
C ALA A 242 -8.57 -15.04 2.35
N HIS A 243 -8.41 -13.92 1.66
CA HIS A 243 -7.92 -13.89 0.28
C HIS A 243 -6.46 -14.37 0.11
N LYS A 244 -5.66 -14.43 1.18
CA LYS A 244 -4.30 -15.00 1.13
C LYS A 244 -4.29 -16.52 1.00
N ASN A 245 -5.42 -17.19 1.30
CA ASN A 245 -5.65 -18.60 1.01
C ASN A 245 -4.62 -19.57 1.63
N PHE A 246 -4.00 -19.20 2.76
CA PHE A 246 -2.90 -19.96 3.36
C PHE A 246 -3.29 -21.38 3.78
N HIS A 247 -4.57 -21.63 4.09
CA HIS A 247 -5.04 -22.95 4.54
C HIS A 247 -4.81 -24.06 3.52
N VAL A 248 -4.81 -23.75 2.21
CA VAL A 248 -4.56 -24.75 1.17
C VAL A 248 -3.11 -25.28 1.21
N LEU A 249 -2.18 -24.50 1.78
CA LEU A 249 -0.80 -24.91 1.97
C LEU A 249 -0.67 -26.03 3.01
N PHE A 250 -1.63 -26.18 3.93
CA PHE A 250 -1.61 -27.24 4.92
C PHE A 250 -1.81 -28.61 4.26
N GLU A 251 -2.72 -28.71 3.31
CA GLU A 251 -2.92 -29.91 2.51
C GLU A 251 -1.72 -30.24 1.64
N LEU A 252 -1.07 -29.22 1.09
CA LEU A 252 0.19 -29.39 0.40
C LEU A 252 1.28 -29.95 1.33
N ILE A 253 1.43 -29.41 2.54
CA ILE A 253 2.42 -29.89 3.54
C ILE A 253 2.16 -31.34 3.95
N GLU A 254 0.91 -31.77 4.06
CA GLU A 254 0.57 -33.18 4.32
C GLU A 254 1.12 -34.12 3.20
N LYS A 255 1.13 -33.65 1.96
CA LYS A 255 1.70 -34.39 0.80
C LYS A 255 3.22 -34.31 0.69
N LEU A 256 3.84 -33.26 1.21
CA LEU A 256 5.28 -33.04 1.12
C LEU A 256 5.97 -33.56 2.39
N SER A 257 6.28 -34.86 2.42
CA SER A 257 6.96 -35.50 3.56
C SER A 257 8.28 -34.79 3.91
N GLY A 258 8.51 -34.52 5.20
CA GLY A 258 9.73 -33.88 5.70
C GLY A 258 9.80 -32.37 5.54
N GLN A 259 8.88 -31.74 4.80
CA GLN A 259 8.84 -30.30 4.64
C GLN A 259 8.15 -29.60 5.81
N ARG A 260 8.64 -28.41 6.15
CA ARG A 260 8.00 -27.46 7.06
C ARG A 260 7.53 -26.24 6.30
N LEU A 261 6.52 -25.56 6.87
CA LEU A 261 5.99 -24.32 6.35
C LEU A 261 6.06 -23.23 7.42
N VAL A 262 6.59 -22.08 7.05
CA VAL A 262 6.50 -20.85 7.85
C VAL A 262 5.51 -19.92 7.15
N VAL A 263 4.47 -19.48 7.89
CA VAL A 263 3.54 -18.44 7.42
C VAL A 263 3.69 -17.24 8.35
N ALA A 264 4.47 -16.26 7.92
CA ALA A 264 4.79 -15.06 8.71
C ALA A 264 3.89 -13.88 8.33
N GLY A 265 3.49 -13.10 9.33
CA GLY A 265 2.67 -11.91 9.19
C GLY A 265 1.63 -11.80 10.29
N LYS A 266 0.90 -10.69 10.33
CA LYS A 266 -0.11 -10.44 11.36
C LYS A 266 -1.13 -11.58 11.40
N LYS A 267 -1.18 -12.32 12.52
CA LYS A 267 -2.08 -13.46 12.74
C LYS A 267 -3.29 -13.16 13.64
N ALA A 268 -3.29 -12.03 14.35
CA ALA A 268 -4.39 -11.59 15.18
C ALA A 268 -5.58 -11.12 14.32
N THR A 269 -6.22 -12.05 13.64
CA THR A 269 -7.37 -11.88 12.75
C THR A 269 -8.28 -13.11 12.85
N PRO A 270 -9.59 -13.02 12.50
CA PRO A 270 -10.47 -14.18 12.47
C PRO A 270 -9.94 -15.32 11.58
N TYR A 271 -9.32 -14.99 10.45
CA TYR A 271 -8.72 -16.01 9.58
C TYR A 271 -7.43 -16.61 10.21
N GLY A 272 -6.63 -15.82 10.90
CA GLY A 272 -5.46 -16.35 11.63
C GLY A 272 -5.84 -17.31 12.73
N GLU A 273 -6.95 -17.06 13.45
CA GLU A 273 -7.52 -18.00 14.43
C GLU A 273 -8.04 -19.28 13.75
N TYR A 274 -8.66 -19.14 12.59
CA TYR A 274 -9.06 -20.30 11.78
C TYR A 274 -7.83 -21.14 11.38
N LEU A 275 -6.76 -20.52 10.90
CA LEU A 275 -5.51 -21.22 10.55
C LEU A 275 -4.94 -21.97 11.76
N GLN A 276 -4.93 -21.36 12.95
CA GLN A 276 -4.43 -22.02 14.15
C GLN A 276 -5.25 -23.24 14.54
N ARG A 277 -6.59 -23.16 14.43
CA ARG A 277 -7.49 -24.32 14.66
C ARG A 277 -7.23 -25.43 13.65
N GLU A 278 -7.03 -25.11 12.38
CA GLU A 278 -6.76 -26.09 11.32
C GLU A 278 -5.42 -26.80 11.54
N ILE A 279 -4.36 -26.09 11.95
CA ILE A 279 -3.08 -26.69 12.30
C ILE A 279 -3.24 -27.71 13.44
N SER A 280 -3.98 -27.34 14.48
CA SER A 280 -4.24 -28.25 15.62
C SER A 280 -5.09 -29.46 15.19
N ARG A 281 -6.16 -29.24 14.43
CA ARG A 281 -7.06 -30.30 13.94
C ARG A 281 -6.33 -31.32 13.05
N ARG A 282 -5.40 -30.84 12.21
CA ARG A 282 -4.60 -31.65 11.29
C ARG A 282 -3.32 -32.20 11.93
N GLN A 283 -3.05 -31.91 13.19
CA GLN A 283 -1.83 -32.33 13.92
C GLN A 283 -0.53 -31.85 13.21
N LEU A 284 -0.55 -30.65 12.65
CA LEU A 284 0.58 -30.08 11.89
C LEU A 284 1.47 -29.16 12.76
N GLY A 285 1.33 -29.12 14.08
CA GLY A 285 2.04 -28.19 14.95
C GLY A 285 3.57 -28.23 14.84
N ASP A 286 4.15 -29.40 14.54
CA ASP A 286 5.60 -29.57 14.34
C ASP A 286 6.07 -29.18 12.94
N ARG A 287 5.16 -29.00 11.99
CA ARG A 287 5.46 -28.78 10.58
C ARG A 287 5.01 -27.41 10.06
N VAL A 288 4.01 -26.78 10.67
CA VAL A 288 3.49 -25.47 10.26
C VAL A 288 3.68 -24.46 11.39
N ILE A 289 4.46 -23.44 11.13
CA ILE A 289 4.86 -22.41 12.10
C ILE A 289 4.17 -21.08 11.72
N LEU A 290 3.35 -20.55 12.65
CA LEU A 290 2.73 -19.23 12.54
C LEU A 290 3.38 -18.29 13.58
N PRO A 291 4.54 -17.66 13.30
CA PRO A 291 5.23 -16.84 14.28
C PRO A 291 4.44 -15.54 14.59
N GLY A 292 3.62 -15.08 13.68
CA GLY A 292 3.03 -13.76 13.72
C GLY A 292 3.87 -12.75 12.93
N GLU A 293 3.79 -11.48 13.31
CA GLU A 293 4.64 -10.43 12.72
C GLU A 293 6.11 -10.69 13.10
N VAL A 294 6.98 -10.56 12.12
CA VAL A 294 8.42 -10.75 12.27
C VAL A 294 9.16 -9.45 11.98
N SER A 295 10.36 -9.30 12.52
CA SER A 295 11.22 -8.15 12.23
C SER A 295 11.63 -8.12 10.75
N ASP A 296 12.06 -6.96 10.25
CA ASP A 296 12.59 -6.86 8.89
C ASP A 296 13.84 -7.74 8.68
N GLY A 297 14.67 -7.90 9.71
CA GLY A 297 15.82 -8.81 9.71
C GLY A 297 15.38 -10.28 9.60
N ASP A 298 14.43 -10.72 10.45
CA ASP A 298 13.88 -12.08 10.37
C ASP A 298 13.24 -12.34 9.00
N ARG A 299 12.46 -11.38 8.49
CA ARG A 299 11.82 -11.48 7.18
C ARG A 299 12.85 -11.68 6.07
N GLN A 300 13.91 -10.88 6.08
CA GLN A 300 15.00 -10.99 5.11
C GLN A 300 15.70 -12.35 5.22
N TRP A 301 15.98 -12.80 6.44
CA TRP A 301 16.58 -14.11 6.67
C TRP A 301 15.69 -15.25 6.12
N LEU A 302 14.39 -15.20 6.41
CA LEU A 302 13.42 -16.19 5.92
C LEU A 302 13.42 -16.27 4.39
N TYR A 303 13.38 -15.14 3.68
CA TYR A 303 13.47 -15.14 2.21
C TYR A 303 14.79 -15.69 1.70
N GLN A 304 15.90 -15.36 2.35
CA GLN A 304 17.23 -15.83 1.91
C GLN A 304 17.43 -17.35 2.10
N HIS A 305 16.76 -17.96 3.07
CA HIS A 305 17.03 -19.33 3.50
C HIS A 305 15.88 -20.33 3.25
N CYS A 306 14.72 -19.89 2.81
CA CYS A 306 13.66 -20.82 2.42
C CYS A 306 14.06 -21.61 1.17
N GLU A 307 13.53 -22.82 1.05
CA GLU A 307 13.70 -23.63 -0.18
C GLU A 307 12.87 -23.07 -1.33
N ALA A 308 11.62 -22.68 -1.02
CA ALA A 308 10.71 -22.08 -1.97
C ALA A 308 9.77 -21.10 -1.27
N PHE A 309 9.30 -20.10 -2.00
CA PHE A 309 8.26 -19.19 -1.56
C PHE A 309 6.92 -19.60 -2.16
N LEU A 310 5.90 -19.72 -1.31
CA LEU A 310 4.55 -20.16 -1.69
C LEU A 310 3.55 -19.02 -1.49
N PHE A 311 2.79 -18.66 -2.53
CA PHE A 311 1.87 -17.53 -2.46
C PHE A 311 0.53 -17.84 -3.15
N PRO A 312 -0.38 -18.61 -2.51
CA PRO A 312 -1.64 -19.03 -3.09
C PRO A 312 -2.74 -17.96 -3.04
N SER A 313 -2.38 -16.68 -2.96
CA SER A 313 -3.32 -15.58 -2.79
C SER A 313 -4.35 -15.53 -3.92
N LEU A 314 -5.60 -15.30 -3.57
CA LEU A 314 -6.72 -15.22 -4.51
C LEU A 314 -6.87 -13.82 -5.12
N SER A 315 -6.37 -12.79 -4.43
CA SER A 315 -6.50 -11.40 -4.87
C SER A 315 -5.33 -10.54 -4.36
N GLU A 316 -4.64 -9.88 -5.29
CA GLU A 316 -3.56 -8.93 -5.03
C GLU A 316 -3.63 -7.76 -6.00
N GLY A 317 -3.37 -6.55 -5.49
CA GLY A 317 -3.22 -5.38 -6.35
C GLY A 317 -1.86 -5.32 -7.04
N PHE A 318 -0.80 -5.84 -6.34
CA PHE A 318 0.57 -5.87 -6.84
C PHE A 318 1.27 -7.20 -6.55
N GLY A 319 1.70 -7.47 -5.32
CA GLY A 319 2.35 -8.74 -4.97
C GLY A 319 3.81 -8.58 -4.50
N PHE A 320 4.06 -7.62 -3.61
CA PHE A 320 5.40 -7.40 -3.03
C PHE A 320 6.09 -8.68 -2.55
N PRO A 321 5.42 -9.62 -1.83
CA PRO A 321 6.09 -10.81 -1.32
C PRO A 321 6.69 -11.70 -2.43
N VAL A 322 6.08 -11.72 -3.61
CA VAL A 322 6.61 -12.43 -4.79
C VAL A 322 7.93 -11.83 -5.24
N LEU A 323 7.98 -10.50 -5.38
CA LEU A 323 9.20 -9.80 -5.77
C LEU A 323 10.30 -9.88 -4.70
N GLU A 324 9.93 -9.80 -3.41
CA GLU A 324 10.88 -9.96 -2.29
C GLU A 324 11.56 -11.35 -2.33
N ALA A 325 10.80 -12.41 -2.62
CA ALA A 325 11.35 -13.75 -2.80
C ALA A 325 12.25 -13.86 -4.05
N MET A 326 11.81 -13.26 -5.17
CA MET A 326 12.61 -13.21 -6.42
C MET A 326 13.90 -12.41 -6.23
N GLN A 327 13.89 -11.32 -5.45
CA GLN A 327 15.10 -10.56 -5.11
C GLN A 327 16.13 -11.41 -4.37
N CYS A 328 15.68 -12.44 -3.64
CA CYS A 328 16.55 -13.45 -3.02
C CYS A 328 16.88 -14.62 -3.96
N GLY A 329 16.41 -14.63 -5.19
CA GLY A 329 16.64 -15.68 -6.18
C GLY A 329 15.92 -16.99 -5.90
N LYS A 330 14.83 -16.95 -5.11
CA LYS A 330 14.08 -18.14 -4.71
C LYS A 330 13.06 -18.56 -5.75
N PRO A 331 12.80 -19.87 -5.89
CA PRO A 331 11.68 -20.34 -6.69
C PRO A 331 10.37 -19.91 -6.03
N VAL A 332 9.49 -19.30 -6.82
CA VAL A 332 8.21 -18.76 -6.36
C VAL A 332 7.07 -19.58 -6.94
N PHE A 333 6.24 -20.13 -6.07
CA PHE A 333 5.01 -20.85 -6.41
C PHE A 333 3.81 -20.00 -6.00
N MET A 334 2.97 -19.63 -6.95
CA MET A 334 1.86 -18.70 -6.68
C MET A 334 0.60 -19.07 -7.45
N SER A 335 -0.52 -18.45 -7.09
CA SER A 335 -1.74 -18.55 -7.90
C SER A 335 -1.55 -17.84 -9.25
N ARG A 336 -2.30 -18.29 -10.26
CA ARG A 336 -2.40 -17.58 -11.55
C ARG A 336 -3.54 -16.54 -11.49
N LYS A 337 -3.64 -15.79 -10.38
CA LYS A 337 -4.74 -14.85 -10.14
C LYS A 337 -4.22 -13.40 -10.13
N THR A 338 -5.11 -12.50 -10.54
CA THR A 338 -4.92 -11.05 -10.43
C THR A 338 -3.60 -10.54 -11.02
N SER A 339 -2.90 -9.65 -10.34
CA SER A 339 -1.62 -9.07 -10.80
C SER A 339 -0.41 -10.03 -10.72
N LEU A 340 -0.53 -11.17 -10.04
CA LEU A 340 0.63 -12.03 -9.75
C LEU A 340 1.37 -12.51 -11.00
N PRO A 341 0.71 -12.99 -12.09
CA PRO A 341 1.41 -13.37 -13.32
C PRO A 341 2.15 -12.21 -13.98
N GLU A 342 1.54 -11.02 -13.99
CA GLU A 342 2.14 -9.78 -14.51
C GLU A 342 3.41 -9.43 -13.73
N ILE A 343 3.31 -9.41 -12.40
CA ILE A 343 4.41 -9.02 -11.51
C ILE A 343 5.55 -10.04 -11.54
N ALA A 344 5.25 -11.33 -11.69
CA ALA A 344 6.27 -12.36 -11.80
C ALA A 344 7.04 -12.36 -13.14
N GLY A 345 6.49 -11.75 -14.19
CA GLY A 345 7.16 -11.61 -15.47
C GLY A 345 7.66 -12.94 -16.07
N GLY A 346 6.91 -14.03 -15.88
CA GLY A 346 7.29 -15.36 -16.36
C GLY A 346 8.30 -16.12 -15.47
N ASN A 347 8.79 -15.53 -14.38
CA ASN A 347 9.75 -16.14 -13.46
C ASN A 347 9.07 -16.86 -12.28
N GLY A 348 7.85 -17.33 -12.41
CA GLY A 348 7.12 -18.03 -11.37
C GLY A 348 6.55 -19.36 -11.81
N PHE A 349 6.31 -20.23 -10.85
CA PHE A 349 5.55 -21.47 -11.00
C PHE A 349 4.13 -21.26 -10.49
N TYR A 350 3.13 -21.87 -11.13
CA TYR A 350 1.73 -21.56 -10.84
C TYR A 350 0.99 -22.76 -10.28
N PHE A 351 0.19 -22.51 -9.25
CA PHE A 351 -0.88 -23.39 -8.81
C PHE A 351 -2.11 -23.14 -9.69
N GLU A 352 -2.43 -24.05 -10.58
CA GLU A 352 -3.61 -23.98 -11.45
C GLU A 352 -4.88 -24.36 -10.69
N ALA A 353 -4.74 -25.23 -9.68
CA ALA A 353 -5.78 -25.61 -8.72
C ALA A 353 -5.20 -25.66 -7.32
N PHE A 354 -6.07 -25.59 -6.31
CA PHE A 354 -5.64 -25.54 -4.90
C PHE A 354 -5.91 -26.84 -4.14
N ASP A 355 -6.23 -27.94 -4.81
CA ASP A 355 -6.23 -29.24 -4.17
C ASP A 355 -4.79 -29.76 -3.94
N ALA A 356 -4.62 -30.56 -2.89
CA ALA A 356 -3.32 -31.02 -2.43
C ALA A 356 -2.51 -31.74 -3.52
N THR A 357 -3.14 -32.53 -4.39
CA THR A 357 -2.48 -33.33 -5.42
C THR A 357 -1.97 -32.45 -6.55
N SER A 358 -2.80 -31.54 -7.05
CA SER A 358 -2.43 -30.57 -8.09
C SER A 358 -1.32 -29.65 -7.61
N MET A 359 -1.39 -29.15 -6.36
CA MET A 359 -0.35 -28.30 -5.78
C MET A 359 0.96 -29.04 -5.59
N ALA A 360 0.93 -30.31 -5.11
CA ALA A 360 2.15 -31.10 -4.96
C ALA A 360 2.81 -31.42 -6.31
N SER A 361 2.02 -31.74 -7.34
CA SER A 361 2.52 -31.93 -8.69
C SER A 361 3.18 -30.67 -9.25
N ALA A 362 2.54 -29.50 -9.08
CA ALA A 362 3.11 -28.22 -9.49
C ALA A 362 4.42 -27.91 -8.74
N TYR A 363 4.46 -28.20 -7.43
CA TYR A 363 5.65 -28.00 -6.61
C TYR A 363 6.82 -28.86 -7.09
N TRP A 364 6.63 -30.17 -7.23
CA TRP A 364 7.70 -31.06 -7.66
C TRP A 364 8.19 -30.78 -9.08
N SER A 365 7.26 -30.51 -10.00
CA SER A 365 7.60 -30.11 -11.37
C SER A 365 8.38 -28.80 -11.38
N GLY A 366 7.95 -27.80 -10.63
CA GLY A 366 8.62 -26.51 -10.54
C GLY A 366 9.98 -26.58 -9.87
N MET A 367 10.14 -27.36 -8.79
CA MET A 367 11.44 -27.59 -8.15
C MET A 367 12.40 -28.33 -9.08
N GLY A 368 11.92 -29.31 -9.81
CA GLY A 368 12.74 -30.00 -10.84
C GLY A 368 13.26 -29.03 -11.90
N LYS A 369 12.42 -28.13 -12.41
CA LYS A 369 12.82 -27.07 -13.35
C LYS A 369 13.80 -26.09 -12.72
N PHE A 370 13.55 -25.67 -11.48
CA PHE A 370 14.44 -24.78 -10.74
C PHE A 370 15.84 -25.36 -10.57
N HIS A 371 15.95 -26.64 -10.19
CA HIS A 371 17.25 -27.30 -10.02
C HIS A 371 17.97 -27.58 -11.35
N ALA A 372 17.22 -27.80 -12.43
CA ALA A 372 17.78 -27.98 -13.76
C ALA A 372 18.29 -26.69 -14.42
N ASP A 373 17.76 -25.55 -13.97
CA ASP A 373 18.04 -24.22 -14.52
C ASP A 373 18.91 -23.39 -13.58
N GLN A 374 20.22 -23.46 -13.77
CA GLN A 374 21.20 -22.73 -12.95
C GLN A 374 21.03 -21.20 -13.00
N GLU A 375 20.43 -20.67 -14.06
CA GLU A 375 20.24 -19.23 -14.28
C GLU A 375 18.92 -18.71 -13.68
N TYR A 376 18.03 -19.59 -13.20
CA TYR A 376 16.73 -19.17 -12.68
C TYR A 376 16.86 -18.09 -11.61
N GLY A 377 17.70 -18.31 -10.59
CA GLY A 377 17.90 -17.37 -9.49
C GLY A 377 18.42 -16.01 -9.95
N ALA A 378 19.34 -16.00 -10.92
CA ALA A 378 19.87 -14.76 -11.49
C ALA A 378 18.80 -14.01 -12.30
N ARG A 379 18.00 -14.70 -13.11
CA ARG A 379 16.91 -14.08 -13.87
C ARG A 379 15.81 -13.53 -12.94
N ALA A 380 15.42 -14.26 -11.89
CA ALA A 380 14.45 -13.79 -10.91
C ALA A 380 14.94 -12.52 -10.20
N LYS A 381 16.20 -12.47 -9.78
CA LYS A 381 16.82 -11.27 -9.20
C LYS A 381 16.85 -10.10 -10.18
N ALA A 382 17.28 -10.34 -11.41
CA ALA A 382 17.33 -9.30 -12.44
C ALA A 382 15.93 -8.74 -12.74
N HIS A 383 14.92 -9.59 -12.81
CA HIS A 383 13.53 -9.16 -12.96
C HIS A 383 13.06 -8.32 -11.76
N ALA A 384 13.27 -8.78 -10.53
CA ALA A 384 12.89 -8.02 -9.33
C ALA A 384 13.59 -6.65 -9.27
N ALA A 385 14.84 -6.56 -9.73
CA ALA A 385 15.60 -5.29 -9.77
C ALA A 385 15.03 -4.24 -10.74
N THR A 386 14.17 -4.63 -11.69
CA THR A 386 13.47 -3.66 -12.55
C THR A 386 12.44 -2.83 -11.81
N PHE A 387 11.98 -3.29 -10.66
CA PHE A 387 11.02 -2.60 -9.80
C PHE A 387 11.75 -1.70 -8.81
N SER A 388 11.97 -0.45 -9.14
CA SER A 388 12.67 0.51 -8.27
C SER A 388 11.80 1.70 -7.90
N TRP A 389 11.91 2.16 -6.65
CA TRP A 389 11.18 3.33 -6.18
C TRP A 389 11.58 4.62 -6.92
N THR A 390 12.83 4.70 -7.36
CA THR A 390 13.30 5.80 -8.21
C THR A 390 12.55 5.83 -9.56
N ALA A 391 12.38 4.67 -10.21
CA ALA A 391 11.61 4.57 -11.45
C ALA A 391 10.13 4.91 -11.22
N THR A 392 9.54 4.41 -10.13
CA THR A 392 8.17 4.73 -9.71
C THR A 392 8.00 6.24 -9.52
N ALA A 393 8.85 6.89 -8.73
CA ALA A 393 8.77 8.33 -8.46
C ALA A 393 9.00 9.17 -9.72
N ARG A 394 9.95 8.77 -10.57
CA ARG A 394 10.21 9.43 -11.87
C ARG A 394 8.98 9.37 -12.78
N ARG A 395 8.28 8.25 -12.80
CA ARG A 395 7.05 8.12 -13.58
C ARG A 395 5.92 9.00 -13.04
N TYR A 396 5.75 9.07 -11.71
CA TYR A 396 4.82 10.02 -11.09
C TYR A 396 5.20 11.48 -11.40
N ALA A 397 6.46 11.84 -11.27
CA ALA A 397 6.94 13.19 -11.61
C ALA A 397 6.67 13.53 -13.08
N GLN A 398 6.81 12.57 -13.99
CA GLN A 398 6.45 12.75 -15.40
C GLN A 398 4.94 12.99 -15.57
N ILE A 399 4.08 12.19 -14.91
CA ILE A 399 2.62 12.37 -14.95
C ILE A 399 2.22 13.76 -14.43
N TYR A 400 2.85 14.22 -13.34
CA TYR A 400 2.57 15.55 -12.82
C TYR A 400 2.91 16.64 -13.85
N ARG A 401 4.05 16.54 -14.51
CA ARG A 401 4.45 17.48 -15.58
C ARG A 401 3.49 17.44 -16.76
N GLU A 402 3.07 16.25 -17.20
CA GLU A 402 2.08 16.10 -18.29
C GLU A 402 0.73 16.79 -17.95
N ILE A 403 0.35 16.86 -16.69
CA ILE A 403 -0.91 17.49 -16.24
C ILE A 403 -0.74 19.00 -16.05
N LEU A 404 0.43 19.43 -15.68
CA LEU A 404 0.73 20.85 -15.41
C LEU A 404 1.02 21.66 -16.68
N GLY A 405 1.37 20.99 -17.81
CA GLY A 405 1.72 21.59 -19.11
C GLY A 405 3.20 21.85 -19.18
#